data_2acd09d74c8fec101bcf4931d26c8ae9
#
_entry.id   2acd09d74c8fec101bcf4931d26c8ae9
#
_cell.length_a   1.000
_cell.length_b   1.000
_cell.length_c   1.000
_cell.angle_alpha   90.00
_cell.angle_beta   90.00
_cell.angle_gamma   90.00
#
_symmetry.space_group_name_H-M   'P 1'
#
loop_
_entity.id
_entity.type
_entity.pdbx_description
1 polymer ?
#
loop_
_entity_poly.entity_id
_entity_poly.type
_entity_poly.pdbx_seq_one_letter_code
_entity_poly.pdbx_strand_id
1 'polypeptide(L)'
;MDAGTFFFLLLILIVVIVVALWTMVVQVEQYESGVALRLGKFHTMLNPGWNFVVPLITVVYKIDLRIQVLDVPRQEVITKDNSPTMVDAVVYYRVADAKKAVLNVANYRAAIVNMAQTTLCLLYTSDAADE
;
A
#
# COMPACT_ATOMS: atom_id res chain seq x y z
N MET A 1 -23.36 3.02 47.86
CA MET A 1 -23.10 2.31 46.61
C MET A 1 -23.46 0.83 46.89
N ASP A 2 -24.50 0.37 46.24
CA ASP A 2 -25.02 -0.96 46.47
C ASP A 2 -24.11 -2.00 45.78
N ALA A 3 -23.96 -3.16 46.38
CA ALA A 3 -23.10 -4.25 45.85
C ALA A 3 -23.48 -4.58 44.37
N GLY A 4 -24.74 -4.42 44.03
CA GLY A 4 -25.22 -4.64 42.64
C GLY A 4 -24.68 -3.61 41.62
N THR A 5 -24.60 -2.34 42.03
CA THR A 5 -24.04 -1.30 41.14
C THR A 5 -22.54 -1.46 40.93
N PHE A 6 -21.83 -1.88 41.97
CA PHE A 6 -20.41 -2.20 41.91
C PHE A 6 -20.14 -3.38 40.96
N PHE A 7 -20.92 -4.45 41.08
CA PHE A 7 -20.81 -5.62 40.20
C PHE A 7 -21.12 -5.28 38.74
N PHE A 8 -22.13 -4.44 38.49
CA PHE A 8 -22.51 -4.01 37.18
C PHE A 8 -21.42 -3.15 36.50
N LEU A 9 -20.82 -2.22 37.26
CA LEU A 9 -19.68 -1.40 36.77
C LEU A 9 -18.44 -2.25 36.47
N LEU A 10 -18.17 -3.26 37.30
CA LEU A 10 -17.05 -4.18 37.09
C LEU A 10 -17.26 -5.03 35.83
N LEU A 11 -18.50 -5.46 35.57
CA LEU A 11 -18.85 -6.22 34.37
C LEU A 11 -18.67 -5.35 33.11
N ILE A 12 -19.14 -4.09 33.15
CA ILE A 12 -18.92 -3.15 32.05
C ILE A 12 -17.43 -2.92 31.81
N LEU A 13 -16.64 -2.75 32.84
CA LEU A 13 -15.19 -2.55 32.74
C LEU A 13 -14.52 -3.75 32.06
N ILE A 14 -14.90 -4.96 32.43
CA ILE A 14 -14.37 -6.19 31.80
C ILE A 14 -14.72 -6.25 30.31
N VAL A 15 -15.97 -5.94 29.96
CA VAL A 15 -16.41 -5.92 28.55
C VAL A 15 -15.60 -4.92 27.73
N VAL A 16 -15.39 -3.72 28.27
CA VAL A 16 -14.59 -2.65 27.60
C VAL A 16 -13.15 -3.12 27.40
N ILE A 17 -12.55 -3.75 28.39
CA ILE A 17 -11.18 -4.28 28.29
C ILE A 17 -11.10 -5.39 27.21
N VAL A 18 -12.06 -6.31 27.18
CA VAL A 18 -12.09 -7.39 26.17
C VAL A 18 -12.24 -6.83 24.76
N VAL A 19 -13.13 -5.87 24.56
CA VAL A 19 -13.31 -5.20 23.26
C VAL A 19 -12.04 -4.45 22.85
N ALA A 20 -11.41 -3.74 23.78
CA ALA A 20 -10.15 -3.03 23.53
C ALA A 20 -9.01 -3.99 23.11
N LEU A 21 -8.89 -5.13 23.78
CA LEU A 21 -7.91 -6.16 23.43
C LEU A 21 -8.18 -6.76 22.04
N TRP A 22 -9.43 -6.96 21.69
CA TRP A 22 -9.82 -7.50 20.38
C TRP A 22 -9.48 -6.54 19.22
N THR A 23 -9.63 -5.24 19.45
CA THR A 23 -9.28 -4.21 18.44
C THR A 23 -7.76 -4.02 18.27
N MET A 24 -6.94 -4.47 19.23
CA MET A 24 -5.48 -4.40 19.17
C MET A 24 -4.82 -5.45 18.28
N VAL A 25 -5.58 -6.48 17.87
CA VAL A 25 -5.03 -7.57 17.07
C VAL A 25 -5.15 -7.20 15.57
N VAL A 26 -4.02 -7.04 14.92
CA VAL A 26 -3.93 -6.84 13.47
C VAL A 26 -3.31 -8.09 12.85
N GLN A 27 -4.06 -8.70 11.93
CA GLN A 27 -3.58 -9.83 11.14
C GLN A 27 -2.94 -9.31 9.85
N VAL A 28 -1.70 -9.72 9.61
CA VAL A 28 -0.96 -9.47 8.37
C VAL A 28 -0.80 -10.78 7.64
N GLU A 29 -1.17 -10.82 6.37
CA GLU A 29 -1.09 -12.02 5.56
C GLU A 29 0.36 -12.30 5.10
N GLN A 30 0.66 -13.55 4.71
CA GLN A 30 2.03 -13.96 4.38
C GLN A 30 2.60 -13.23 3.16
N TYR A 31 1.74 -12.80 2.24
CA TYR A 31 2.13 -12.04 1.05
C TYR A 31 2.12 -10.52 1.25
N GLU A 32 1.75 -10.06 2.45
CA GLU A 32 1.72 -8.64 2.80
C GLU A 32 2.83 -8.31 3.80
N SER A 33 3.30 -7.08 3.72
CA SER A 33 4.15 -6.50 4.76
C SER A 33 3.46 -5.29 5.36
N GLY A 34 3.32 -5.29 6.67
CA GLY A 34 2.76 -4.17 7.41
C GLY A 34 3.83 -3.15 7.77
N VAL A 35 3.58 -1.90 7.48
CA VAL A 35 4.40 -0.77 7.95
C VAL A 35 3.63 -0.03 9.03
N ALA A 36 4.11 -0.09 10.26
CA ALA A 36 3.49 0.58 11.39
C ALA A 36 4.09 1.97 11.60
N LEU A 37 3.25 2.99 11.47
CA LEU A 37 3.59 4.38 11.76
C LEU A 37 2.94 4.77 13.09
N ARG A 38 3.75 5.15 14.06
CA ARG A 38 3.28 5.63 15.36
C ARG A 38 3.38 7.14 15.41
N LEU A 39 2.24 7.82 15.60
CA LEU A 39 2.16 9.28 15.62
C LEU A 39 2.82 9.94 14.39
N GLY A 40 2.69 9.33 13.21
CA GLY A 40 3.27 9.83 11.97
C GLY A 40 4.74 9.47 11.75
N LYS A 41 5.40 8.78 12.70
CA LYS A 41 6.79 8.32 12.55
C LYS A 41 6.83 6.81 12.32
N PHE A 42 7.77 6.37 11.50
CA PHE A 42 8.06 4.95 11.34
C PHE A 42 8.45 4.33 12.69
N HIS A 43 7.73 3.30 13.08
CA HIS A 43 7.98 2.57 14.33
C HIS A 43 8.60 1.20 14.06
N THR A 44 7.91 0.35 13.32
CA THR A 44 8.38 -1.00 13.01
C THR A 44 7.71 -1.56 11.76
N MET A 45 8.30 -2.62 11.23
CA MET A 45 7.65 -3.46 10.21
C MET A 45 6.94 -4.62 10.89
N LEU A 46 5.72 -4.89 10.49
CA LEU A 46 4.94 -6.00 10.97
C LEU A 46 5.21 -7.23 10.10
N ASN A 47 5.69 -8.29 10.72
CA ASN A 47 5.85 -9.58 10.07
C ASN A 47 4.48 -10.24 9.82
N PRO A 48 4.38 -11.15 8.83
CA PRO A 48 3.19 -11.94 8.63
C PRO A 48 2.76 -12.68 9.90
N GLY A 49 1.47 -12.67 10.17
CA GLY A 49 0.88 -13.29 11.35
C GLY A 49 0.10 -12.32 12.23
N TRP A 50 -0.09 -12.70 13.47
CA TRP A 50 -0.83 -11.93 14.45
C TRP A 50 0.10 -10.92 15.12
N ASN A 51 -0.22 -9.65 15.00
CA ASN A 51 0.55 -8.57 15.60
C ASN A 51 -0.34 -7.77 16.56
N PHE A 52 0.20 -7.44 17.72
CA PHE A 52 -0.47 -6.56 18.68
C PHE A 52 -0.07 -5.12 18.39
N VAL A 53 -1.03 -4.33 17.98
CA VAL A 53 -0.83 -2.92 17.63
C VAL A 53 -1.90 -2.08 18.30
N VAL A 54 -1.53 -0.96 18.89
CA VAL A 54 -2.49 -0.02 19.48
C VAL A 54 -3.07 0.87 18.38
N PRO A 55 -4.33 0.67 17.94
CA PRO A 55 -4.88 1.38 16.77
C PRO A 55 -5.09 2.88 17.00
N LEU A 56 -5.14 3.32 18.26
CA LEU A 56 -5.34 4.74 18.59
C LEU A 56 -4.17 5.64 18.17
N ILE A 57 -2.95 5.10 18.27
CA ILE A 57 -1.71 5.87 18.06
C ILE A 57 -0.86 5.33 16.91
N THR A 58 -1.22 4.17 16.38
CA THR A 58 -0.45 3.50 15.34
C THR A 58 -1.33 3.23 14.12
N VAL A 59 -0.89 3.74 12.99
CA VAL A 59 -1.51 3.45 11.68
C VAL A 59 -0.70 2.38 10.99
N VAL A 60 -1.37 1.35 10.52
CA VAL A 60 -0.74 0.23 9.82
C VAL A 60 -1.08 0.31 8.34
N TYR A 61 -0.07 0.40 7.49
CA TYR A 61 -0.18 0.30 6.04
C TYR A 61 0.23 -1.09 5.61
N LYS A 62 -0.70 -1.83 5.02
CA LYS A 62 -0.44 -3.15 4.45
C LYS A 62 -0.08 -3.00 2.98
N ILE A 63 1.07 -3.54 2.59
CA ILE A 63 1.58 -3.52 1.22
C ILE A 63 1.70 -4.95 0.72
N ASP A 64 1.06 -5.24 -0.39
CA ASP A 64 1.15 -6.53 -1.07
C ASP A 64 2.49 -6.63 -1.80
N LEU A 65 3.24 -7.70 -1.52
CA LEU A 65 4.56 -7.97 -2.09
C LEU A 65 4.50 -8.87 -3.34
N ARG A 66 3.31 -9.30 -3.75
CA ARG A 66 3.15 -10.13 -4.96
C ARG A 66 3.36 -9.28 -6.21
N ILE A 67 3.60 -9.98 -7.31
CA ILE A 67 3.62 -9.33 -8.63
C ILE A 67 2.21 -8.81 -8.94
N GLN A 68 2.11 -7.52 -9.18
CA GLN A 68 0.88 -6.83 -9.54
C GLN A 68 0.95 -6.37 -10.98
N VAL A 69 -0.21 -6.28 -11.60
CA VAL A 69 -0.38 -5.82 -12.97
C VAL A 69 -0.99 -4.43 -12.95
N LEU A 70 -0.43 -3.53 -13.71
CA LEU A 70 -0.90 -2.17 -13.85
C LEU A 70 -1.07 -1.82 -15.32
N ASP A 71 -2.28 -1.46 -15.71
CA ASP A 71 -2.58 -1.01 -17.05
C ASP A 71 -2.14 0.45 -17.21
N VAL A 72 -1.37 0.71 -18.26
CA VAL A 72 -1.01 2.05 -18.66
C VAL A 72 -2.07 2.56 -19.64
N PRO A 73 -2.71 3.71 -19.37
CA PRO A 73 -3.72 4.25 -20.27
C PRO A 73 -3.15 4.51 -21.64
N ARG A 74 -3.98 4.36 -22.66
CA ARG A 74 -3.63 4.60 -24.07
C ARG A 74 -3.03 5.98 -24.25
N GLN A 75 -1.90 6.01 -24.95
CA GLN A 75 -1.20 7.23 -25.33
C GLN A 75 -1.16 7.33 -26.84
N GLU A 76 -1.40 8.54 -27.34
CA GLU A 76 -1.17 8.86 -28.74
C GLU A 76 0.30 9.26 -28.90
N VAL A 77 1.01 8.49 -29.69
CA VAL A 77 2.42 8.75 -30.02
C VAL A 77 2.54 8.99 -31.52
N ILE A 78 3.42 9.90 -31.89
CA ILE A 78 3.74 10.17 -33.27
C ILE A 78 4.99 9.40 -33.63
N THR A 79 4.86 8.46 -34.55
CA THR A 79 5.98 7.70 -35.09
C THR A 79 6.84 8.55 -36.02
N LYS A 80 8.02 8.05 -36.35
CA LYS A 80 8.96 8.75 -37.27
C LYS A 80 8.32 9.06 -38.63
N ASP A 81 7.38 8.24 -39.08
CA ASP A 81 6.64 8.42 -40.32
C ASP A 81 5.54 9.51 -40.21
N ASN A 82 5.52 10.24 -39.09
CA ASN A 82 4.52 11.27 -38.79
C ASN A 82 3.07 10.75 -38.75
N SER A 83 2.91 9.47 -38.43
CA SER A 83 1.61 8.83 -38.27
C SER A 83 1.24 8.78 -36.78
N PRO A 84 0.05 9.30 -36.39
CA PRO A 84 -0.44 9.13 -35.03
C PRO A 84 -0.82 7.67 -34.80
N THR A 85 -0.25 7.07 -33.76
CA THR A 85 -0.51 5.69 -33.36
C THR A 85 -0.92 5.65 -31.90
N MET A 86 -1.98 4.91 -31.60
CA MET A 86 -2.42 4.64 -30.24
C MET A 86 -1.66 3.44 -29.68
N VAL A 87 -1.00 3.63 -28.57
CA VAL A 87 -0.27 2.56 -27.86
C VAL A 87 -0.78 2.41 -26.44
N ASP A 88 -0.90 1.17 -26.02
CA ASP A 88 -1.19 0.78 -24.66
C ASP A 88 -0.12 -0.19 -24.15
N ALA A 89 0.03 -0.27 -22.87
CA ALA A 89 1.00 -1.17 -22.24
C ALA A 89 0.49 -1.68 -20.91
N VAL A 90 1.03 -2.82 -20.53
CA VAL A 90 0.78 -3.45 -19.23
C VAL A 90 2.11 -3.56 -18.50
N VAL A 91 2.15 -3.08 -17.27
CA VAL A 91 3.36 -3.13 -16.44
C VAL A 91 3.17 -4.13 -15.33
N TYR A 92 4.08 -5.07 -15.25
CA TYR A 92 4.19 -5.99 -14.13
C TYR A 92 5.20 -5.42 -13.13
N TYR A 93 4.77 -5.23 -11.91
CA TYR A 93 5.65 -4.71 -10.86
C TYR A 93 5.47 -5.45 -9.54
N ARG A 94 6.46 -5.35 -8.71
CA ARG A 94 6.46 -5.89 -7.35
C ARG A 94 7.14 -4.90 -6.42
N VAL A 95 6.56 -4.73 -5.22
CA VAL A 95 7.20 -3.93 -4.18
C VAL A 95 8.29 -4.74 -3.52
N ALA A 96 9.53 -4.28 -3.62
CA ALA A 96 10.68 -4.95 -3.00
C ALA A 96 10.83 -4.58 -1.51
N ASP A 97 10.56 -3.32 -1.18
CA ASP A 97 10.67 -2.78 0.19
C ASP A 97 9.43 -1.96 0.53
N ALA A 98 8.59 -2.52 1.40
CA ALA A 98 7.34 -1.89 1.82
C ALA A 98 7.57 -0.57 2.58
N LYS A 99 8.64 -0.49 3.38
CA LYS A 99 9.00 0.72 4.11
C LYS A 99 9.27 1.90 3.18
N LYS A 100 10.09 1.69 2.14
CA LYS A 100 10.41 2.71 1.15
C LYS A 100 9.19 3.10 0.31
N ALA A 101 8.34 2.14 -0.02
CA ALA A 101 7.12 2.39 -0.78
C ALA A 101 6.14 3.31 -0.03
N VAL A 102 6.04 3.16 1.28
CA VAL A 102 5.14 3.99 2.12
C VAL A 102 5.75 5.35 2.46
N LEU A 103 7.05 5.38 2.79
CA LEU A 103 7.68 6.59 3.32
C LEU A 103 8.21 7.53 2.25
N ASN A 104 8.73 7.00 1.14
CA ASN A 104 9.43 7.80 0.14
C ASN A 104 8.53 8.26 -1.00
N VAL A 105 7.41 7.58 -1.25
CA VAL A 105 6.52 7.86 -2.38
C VAL A 105 5.08 7.94 -1.90
N ALA A 106 4.45 9.09 -2.11
CA ALA A 106 3.06 9.29 -1.71
C ALA A 106 2.09 8.37 -2.46
N ASN A 107 2.33 8.17 -3.75
CA ASN A 107 1.55 7.25 -4.59
C ASN A 107 2.47 6.55 -5.59
N TYR A 108 3.01 5.41 -5.19
CA TYR A 108 3.94 4.65 -6.02
C TYR A 108 3.29 4.10 -7.30
N ARG A 109 1.99 3.80 -7.28
CA ARG A 109 1.27 3.35 -8.48
C ARG A 109 1.22 4.42 -9.56
N ALA A 110 0.86 5.64 -9.19
CA ALA A 110 0.86 6.77 -10.11
C ALA A 110 2.28 7.08 -10.65
N ALA A 111 3.29 6.98 -9.79
CA ALA A 111 4.68 7.17 -10.19
C ALA A 111 5.12 6.11 -11.23
N ILE A 112 4.73 4.85 -11.06
CA ILE A 112 5.02 3.76 -12.01
C ILE A 112 4.32 4.02 -13.35
N VAL A 113 3.04 4.41 -13.34
CA VAL A 113 2.29 4.74 -14.57
C VAL A 113 2.98 5.85 -15.34
N ASN A 114 3.30 6.95 -14.66
CA ASN A 114 3.96 8.11 -15.30
C ASN A 114 5.33 7.74 -15.88
N MET A 115 6.13 6.94 -15.14
CA MET A 115 7.41 6.45 -15.63
C MET A 115 7.24 5.52 -16.84
N ALA A 116 6.26 4.61 -16.79
CA ALA A 116 5.96 3.70 -17.88
C ALA A 116 5.50 4.45 -19.14
N GLN A 117 4.65 5.47 -19.01
CA GLN A 117 4.20 6.31 -20.10
C GLN A 117 5.38 7.04 -20.76
N THR A 118 6.26 7.63 -19.96
CA THR A 118 7.45 8.33 -20.44
C THR A 118 8.39 7.36 -21.17
N THR A 119 8.63 6.19 -20.60
CA THR A 119 9.49 5.17 -21.21
C THR A 119 8.90 4.63 -22.51
N LEU A 120 7.58 4.41 -22.54
CA LEU A 120 6.87 3.98 -23.73
C LEU A 120 7.01 5.00 -24.88
N CYS A 121 6.79 6.29 -24.58
CA CYS A 121 6.97 7.35 -25.56
C CYS A 121 8.42 7.43 -26.07
N LEU A 122 9.40 7.33 -25.17
CA LEU A 122 10.82 7.33 -25.54
C LEU A 122 11.19 6.10 -26.39
N LEU A 123 10.68 4.93 -26.07
CA LEU A 123 10.93 3.69 -26.80
C LEU A 123 10.41 3.80 -28.24
N TYR A 124 9.19 4.26 -28.44
CA TYR A 124 8.63 4.45 -29.79
C TYR A 124 9.32 5.53 -30.59
N THR A 125 9.81 6.59 -29.94
CA THR A 125 10.59 7.64 -30.58
C THR A 125 11.99 7.16 -30.92
N SER A 126 12.61 6.34 -30.07
CA SER A 126 13.96 5.80 -30.26
C SER A 126 14.01 4.71 -31.33
N ASP A 127 13.07 3.76 -31.33
CA ASP A 127 12.97 2.72 -32.36
C ASP A 127 12.75 3.33 -33.75
N ALA A 128 12.08 4.46 -33.83
CA ALA A 128 11.97 5.24 -35.06
C ALA A 128 13.28 5.88 -35.49
N ALA A 129 14.25 6.08 -34.58
CA ALA A 129 15.54 6.70 -34.89
C ALA A 129 16.62 5.71 -35.35
N ASP A 130 16.48 4.40 -35.00
CA ASP A 130 17.45 3.33 -35.31
C ASP A 130 17.19 2.62 -36.66
N GLU A 131 16.11 2.92 -37.31
CA GLU A 131 15.82 2.52 -38.70
C GLU A 131 16.06 3.71 -39.63
#